data_f9bf3297f186245a00fb74b8f890df52
#
_entry.id   f9bf3297f186245a00fb74b8f890df52
#
_cell.length_a   1.000
_cell.length_b   1.000
_cell.length_c   1.000
_cell.angle_alpha   90.00
_cell.angle_beta   90.00
_cell.angle_gamma   90.00
#
_symmetry.space_group_name_H-M   'P 1'
#
loop_
_entity.id
_entity.type
_entity.pdbx_description
1 polymer ?
#
loop_
_entity_poly.entity_id
_entity_poly.type
_entity_poly.pdbx_seq_one_letter_code
_entity_poly.pdbx_strand_id
1 'polypeptide(L)'
;MRRVYVSKIKRAMRFSPIKAPHNSQGAPMPAINKPLHKDGDFLVDYEEKVFEDIKVDPGEKALVTFHTVAFEGSIGLVNLLQATRLQRKGFETTILLYGPGVTLGMQSGFPTLGAEAFPGHLAINNQLLKFMKEGGKVYACRFALQALYGQTEAALIEGIHPINPLDVLDLMLMHRKGSFNINTWTL
;
A
#
# COMPACT_ATOMS: atom_id res chain seq x y z
N MET A 1 58.70 -2.41 1.89
CA MET A 1 58.14 -1.55 2.94
C MET A 1 57.31 -0.44 2.30
N ARG A 2 56.01 -0.55 2.31
CA ARG A 2 55.10 0.57 1.96
C ARG A 2 54.02 0.60 3.05
N ARG A 3 54.05 1.63 3.89
CA ARG A 3 53.04 1.91 4.92
C ARG A 3 51.81 2.47 4.25
N VAL A 4 50.64 1.79 4.44
CA VAL A 4 49.31 2.29 4.05
C VAL A 4 48.81 3.15 5.22
N TYR A 5 48.56 4.42 4.93
CA TYR A 5 47.93 5.36 5.85
C TYR A 5 46.42 5.12 5.86
N VAL A 6 45.90 4.64 6.95
CA VAL A 6 44.42 4.55 7.18
C VAL A 6 44.03 5.82 7.94
N SER A 7 43.41 6.77 7.24
CA SER A 7 42.85 7.97 7.86
C SER A 7 41.51 7.63 8.51
N LYS A 8 41.47 7.77 9.84
CA LYS A 8 40.27 7.67 10.66
C LYS A 8 39.37 8.89 10.42
N ILE A 9 38.27 8.73 9.71
CA ILE A 9 37.19 9.69 9.75
C ILE A 9 36.18 9.22 10.81
N LYS A 10 36.38 9.65 12.05
CA LYS A 10 35.34 9.60 13.08
C LYS A 10 34.44 10.82 12.91
N ARG A 11 33.36 10.66 12.14
CA ARG A 11 32.28 11.64 12.13
C ARG A 11 31.31 11.25 13.25
N ALA A 12 31.44 11.89 14.40
CA ALA A 12 30.47 11.75 15.48
C ALA A 12 29.12 12.33 15.04
N MET A 13 28.16 11.46 14.78
CA MET A 13 26.77 11.86 14.69
C MET A 13 26.30 12.24 16.10
N ARG A 14 26.18 13.54 16.36
CA ARG A 14 25.47 14.04 17.54
C ARG A 14 23.98 13.77 17.32
N PHE A 15 23.47 12.72 17.92
CA PHE A 15 22.03 12.57 18.13
C PHE A 15 21.64 13.61 19.19
N SER A 16 20.92 14.62 18.79
CA SER A 16 20.20 15.46 19.75
C SER A 16 19.12 14.60 20.42
N PRO A 17 19.05 14.55 21.75
CA PRO A 17 17.99 13.79 22.41
C PRO A 17 16.64 14.39 21.99
N ILE A 18 15.77 13.55 21.45
CA ILE A 18 14.36 13.89 21.23
C ILE A 18 13.82 14.22 22.62
N LYS A 19 13.47 15.49 22.86
CA LYS A 19 12.74 15.89 24.06
C LYS A 19 11.46 15.07 24.11
N ALA A 20 11.36 14.19 25.10
CA ALA A 20 10.09 13.54 25.39
C ALA A 20 9.01 14.62 25.54
N PRO A 21 7.82 14.43 24.95
CA PRO A 21 6.74 15.38 25.13
C PRO A 21 6.47 15.52 26.63
N HIS A 22 6.43 16.75 27.08
CA HIS A 22 6.05 17.09 28.45
C HIS A 22 4.73 16.38 28.77
N ASN A 23 4.71 15.70 29.89
CA ASN A 23 3.58 15.01 30.48
C ASN A 23 2.42 16.03 30.64
N SER A 24 1.65 16.25 29.58
CA SER A 24 0.34 16.84 29.70
C SER A 24 -0.51 15.75 30.34
N GLN A 25 -0.85 15.92 31.61
CA GLN A 25 -1.89 15.16 32.28
C GLN A 25 -3.04 15.03 31.29
N GLY A 26 -3.27 13.79 30.82
CA GLY A 26 -4.14 13.54 29.70
C GLY A 26 -5.50 14.18 29.92
N ALA A 27 -5.87 15.08 29.02
CA ALA A 27 -7.27 15.42 28.86
C ALA A 27 -8.04 14.09 28.80
N PRO A 28 -9.15 13.94 29.56
CA PRO A 28 -9.94 12.73 29.51
C PRO A 28 -10.27 12.46 28.04
N MET A 29 -9.97 11.24 27.57
CA MET A 29 -10.35 10.86 26.21
C MET A 29 -11.82 11.20 26.03
N PRO A 30 -12.20 11.90 24.96
CA PRO A 30 -13.58 12.25 24.73
C PRO A 30 -14.41 10.96 24.73
N ALA A 31 -15.42 10.90 25.60
CA ALA A 31 -16.32 9.78 25.61
C ALA A 31 -17.00 9.68 24.25
N ILE A 32 -16.95 8.53 23.62
CA ILE A 32 -17.66 8.28 22.36
C ILE A 32 -19.16 8.31 22.68
N ASN A 33 -19.78 9.46 22.53
CA ASN A 33 -21.21 9.67 22.75
C ASN A 33 -22.07 9.30 21.53
N LYS A 34 -21.52 8.49 20.63
CA LYS A 34 -22.27 8.02 19.46
C LYS A 34 -22.93 6.69 19.74
N PRO A 35 -24.16 6.46 19.26
CA PRO A 35 -24.79 5.15 19.40
C PRO A 35 -23.91 4.08 18.78
N LEU A 36 -23.97 2.87 19.34
CA LEU A 36 -23.33 1.71 18.76
C LEU A 36 -23.76 1.61 17.29
N HIS A 37 -22.78 1.45 16.39
CA HIS A 37 -23.04 1.25 14.97
C HIS A 37 -23.87 0.00 14.75
N LYS A 38 -24.65 0.00 13.68
CA LYS A 38 -25.38 -1.18 13.21
C LYS A 38 -24.44 -2.07 12.41
N ASP A 39 -24.78 -3.34 12.30
CA ASP A 39 -24.06 -4.28 11.44
C ASP A 39 -23.92 -3.70 10.02
N GLY A 40 -22.69 -3.65 9.53
CA GLY A 40 -22.36 -3.09 8.22
C GLY A 40 -22.00 -1.60 8.20
N ASP A 41 -22.12 -0.88 9.30
CA ASP A 41 -21.64 0.50 9.39
C ASP A 41 -20.11 0.55 9.40
N PHE A 42 -19.56 1.54 8.74
CA PHE A 42 -18.11 1.79 8.79
C PHE A 42 -17.75 2.56 10.06
N LEU A 43 -16.79 2.05 10.83
CA LEU A 43 -16.28 2.69 12.04
C LEU A 43 -15.60 4.04 11.81
N VAL A 44 -15.22 4.32 10.56
CA VAL A 44 -14.43 5.50 10.18
C VAL A 44 -15.06 6.82 10.61
N ASP A 45 -16.38 6.90 10.68
CA ASP A 45 -17.11 8.10 11.07
C ASP A 45 -17.16 8.30 12.60
N TYR A 46 -16.73 7.31 13.36
CA TYR A 46 -16.78 7.31 14.82
C TYR A 46 -15.44 7.58 15.49
N GLU A 47 -14.37 7.59 14.69
CA GLU A 47 -13.03 7.82 15.20
C GLU A 47 -12.66 9.31 15.07
N GLU A 48 -12.38 9.94 16.19
CA GLU A 48 -11.81 11.28 16.21
C GLU A 48 -10.34 11.21 15.79
N LYS A 49 -9.97 12.06 14.84
CA LYS A 49 -8.59 12.13 14.37
C LYS A 49 -7.69 12.75 15.44
N VAL A 50 -6.69 12.00 15.92
CA VAL A 50 -5.78 12.42 16.99
C VAL A 50 -4.59 13.23 16.44
N PHE A 51 -4.13 12.92 15.23
CA PHE A 51 -2.98 13.58 14.62
C PHE A 51 -3.40 14.64 13.60
N GLU A 52 -2.60 15.68 13.45
CA GLU A 52 -2.79 16.68 12.42
C GLU A 52 -2.81 16.07 11.03
N ASP A 53 -3.50 16.74 10.09
CA ASP A 53 -3.58 16.26 8.71
C ASP A 53 -2.31 16.63 7.95
N ILE A 54 -1.42 15.67 7.82
CA ILE A 54 -0.18 15.83 7.06
C ILE A 54 -0.52 15.74 5.57
N LYS A 55 -0.09 16.74 4.82
CA LYS A 55 -0.04 16.73 3.35
C LYS A 55 1.42 16.76 2.93
N VAL A 56 1.69 16.19 1.76
CA VAL A 56 3.04 16.18 1.20
C VAL A 56 3.18 17.20 0.08
N ASP A 57 4.41 17.55 -0.24
CA ASP A 57 4.71 18.46 -1.34
C ASP A 57 4.37 17.80 -2.69
N PRO A 58 3.96 18.61 -3.69
CA PRO A 58 3.69 18.09 -5.04
C PRO A 58 4.89 17.36 -5.63
N GLY A 59 4.65 16.19 -6.22
CA GLY A 59 5.67 15.37 -6.86
C GLY A 59 6.32 14.31 -5.97
N GLU A 60 5.97 14.26 -4.69
CA GLU A 60 6.36 13.12 -3.85
C GLU A 60 5.66 11.84 -4.30
N LYS A 61 6.41 10.74 -4.28
CA LYS A 61 5.95 9.45 -4.79
C LYS A 61 5.71 8.46 -3.66
N ALA A 62 4.73 7.60 -3.84
CA ALA A 62 4.51 6.45 -2.98
C ALA A 62 4.37 5.17 -3.81
N LEU A 63 4.98 4.08 -3.34
CA LEU A 63 4.84 2.75 -3.90
C LEU A 63 4.23 1.83 -2.86
N VAL A 64 3.10 1.20 -3.21
CA VAL A 64 2.46 0.18 -2.39
C VAL A 64 2.56 -1.15 -3.14
N THR A 65 3.35 -2.08 -2.59
CA THR A 65 3.58 -3.38 -3.19
C THR A 65 2.77 -4.45 -2.48
N PHE A 66 1.98 -5.20 -3.22
CA PHE A 66 1.14 -6.27 -2.70
C PHE A 66 1.72 -7.64 -3.04
N HIS A 67 1.95 -8.43 -2.00
CA HIS A 67 2.37 -9.84 -2.06
C HIS A 67 1.36 -10.78 -1.40
N THR A 68 0.19 -10.27 -1.04
CA THR A 68 -0.88 -11.03 -0.42
C THR A 68 -1.90 -11.52 -1.46
N VAL A 69 -2.57 -12.60 -1.17
CA VAL A 69 -3.65 -13.15 -2.02
C VAL A 69 -4.99 -12.47 -1.76
N ALA A 70 -5.87 -12.52 -2.75
CA ALA A 70 -7.17 -11.83 -2.67
C ALA A 70 -8.07 -12.38 -1.55
N PHE A 71 -8.04 -13.67 -1.28
CA PHE A 71 -8.90 -14.29 -0.25
C PHE A 71 -8.43 -14.00 1.18
N GLU A 72 -7.22 -13.50 1.37
CA GLU A 72 -6.73 -12.96 2.63
C GLU A 72 -7.27 -11.54 2.91
N GLY A 73 -8.37 -11.21 2.36
CA GLY A 73 -9.14 -9.99 2.18
C GLY A 73 -8.84 -8.78 3.08
N SER A 74 -8.61 -8.97 4.37
CA SER A 74 -8.40 -7.87 5.31
C SER A 74 -7.14 -7.06 5.01
N ILE A 75 -6.00 -7.72 4.82
CA ILE A 75 -4.70 -7.07 4.54
C ILE A 75 -4.75 -6.37 3.19
N GLY A 76 -5.27 -7.05 2.16
CA GLY A 76 -5.45 -6.49 0.82
C GLY A 76 -6.30 -5.22 0.85
N LEU A 77 -7.49 -5.29 1.43
CA LEU A 77 -8.41 -4.15 1.48
C LEU A 77 -7.86 -2.98 2.30
N VAL A 78 -7.30 -3.23 3.49
CA VAL A 78 -6.76 -2.17 4.35
C VAL A 78 -5.62 -1.43 3.65
N ASN A 79 -4.71 -2.14 3.00
CA ASN A 79 -3.59 -1.48 2.30
C ASN A 79 -4.04 -0.77 1.01
N LEU A 80 -5.10 -1.22 0.33
CA LEU A 80 -5.72 -0.47 -0.77
C LEU A 80 -6.36 0.83 -0.28
N LEU A 81 -6.99 0.82 0.89
CA LEU A 81 -7.49 2.02 1.54
C LEU A 81 -6.33 2.97 1.89
N GLN A 82 -5.21 2.45 2.39
CA GLN A 82 -4.02 3.27 2.65
C GLN A 82 -3.44 3.87 1.37
N ALA A 83 -3.35 3.11 0.28
CA ALA A 83 -2.90 3.62 -1.02
C ALA A 83 -3.77 4.80 -1.49
N THR A 84 -5.10 4.67 -1.38
CA THR A 84 -6.03 5.75 -1.70
C THR A 84 -5.84 6.98 -0.78
N ARG A 85 -5.60 6.74 0.50
CA ARG A 85 -5.32 7.83 1.47
C ARG A 85 -4.01 8.53 1.17
N LEU A 86 -2.93 7.81 0.80
CA LEU A 86 -1.67 8.41 0.38
C LEU A 86 -1.87 9.35 -0.80
N GLN A 87 -2.62 8.92 -1.82
CA GLN A 87 -2.94 9.77 -2.96
C GLN A 87 -3.68 11.04 -2.56
N ARG A 88 -4.66 10.95 -1.65
CA ARG A 88 -5.40 12.10 -1.13
C ARG A 88 -4.55 13.03 -0.25
N LYS A 89 -3.42 12.55 0.25
CA LYS A 89 -2.42 13.34 0.96
C LYS A 89 -1.44 14.08 0.04
N GLY A 90 -1.53 13.82 -1.26
CA GLY A 90 -0.73 14.50 -2.29
C GLY A 90 0.35 13.65 -2.94
N PHE A 91 0.52 12.38 -2.54
CA PHE A 91 1.49 11.49 -3.20
C PHE A 91 1.04 11.11 -4.62
N GLU A 92 1.99 11.06 -5.56
CA GLU A 92 1.84 10.29 -6.79
C GLU A 92 1.92 8.81 -6.46
N THR A 93 0.76 8.19 -6.18
CA THR A 93 0.72 6.83 -5.64
C THR A 93 0.66 5.79 -6.75
N THR A 94 1.54 4.81 -6.66
CA THR A 94 1.60 3.64 -7.54
C THR A 94 1.36 2.37 -6.72
N ILE A 95 0.53 1.48 -7.23
CA ILE A 95 0.34 0.12 -6.73
C ILE A 95 1.07 -0.86 -7.64
N LEU A 96 1.82 -1.79 -7.04
CA LEU A 96 2.42 -2.92 -7.71
C LEU A 96 1.84 -4.23 -7.16
N LEU A 97 1.13 -4.96 -8.02
CA LEU A 97 0.64 -6.30 -7.73
C LEU A 97 1.71 -7.30 -8.18
N TYR A 98 2.36 -7.96 -7.22
CA TYR A 98 3.51 -8.82 -7.45
C TYR A 98 3.34 -10.19 -6.80
N GLY A 99 3.88 -11.24 -7.42
CA GLY A 99 3.71 -12.60 -6.92
C GLY A 99 2.22 -12.93 -6.69
N PRO A 100 1.82 -13.45 -5.51
CA PRO A 100 0.42 -13.74 -5.23
C PRO A 100 -0.49 -12.50 -5.24
N GLY A 101 0.06 -11.31 -5.09
CA GLY A 101 -0.70 -10.05 -5.13
C GLY A 101 -1.41 -9.77 -6.45
N VAL A 102 -1.02 -10.43 -7.55
CA VAL A 102 -1.72 -10.28 -8.85
C VAL A 102 -3.18 -10.72 -8.77
N THR A 103 -3.52 -11.60 -7.81
CA THR A 103 -4.90 -12.08 -7.60
C THR A 103 -5.84 -10.94 -7.18
N LEU A 104 -5.34 -9.91 -6.52
CA LEU A 104 -6.11 -8.72 -6.14
C LEU A 104 -6.64 -7.97 -7.38
N GLY A 105 -5.89 -8.00 -8.48
CA GLY A 105 -6.25 -7.36 -9.73
C GLY A 105 -7.10 -8.21 -10.67
N MET A 106 -7.33 -9.47 -10.37
CA MET A 106 -8.18 -10.34 -11.19
C MET A 106 -9.66 -10.03 -10.95
N GLN A 107 -10.48 -10.16 -12.00
CA GLN A 107 -11.92 -9.95 -11.91
C GLN A 107 -12.60 -10.94 -10.94
N SER A 108 -12.14 -12.18 -10.92
CA SER A 108 -12.68 -13.25 -10.06
C SER A 108 -11.93 -13.45 -8.74
N GLY A 109 -10.83 -12.75 -8.53
CA GLY A 109 -9.98 -12.85 -7.34
C GLY A 109 -9.07 -14.06 -7.32
N PHE A 110 -9.58 -15.23 -7.67
CA PHE A 110 -8.80 -16.46 -7.68
C PHE A 110 -9.24 -17.37 -8.86
N PRO A 111 -8.31 -17.86 -9.68
CA PRO A 111 -8.65 -18.56 -10.92
C PRO A 111 -9.52 -19.83 -10.73
N THR A 112 -9.37 -20.49 -9.59
CA THR A 112 -10.06 -21.75 -9.30
C THR A 112 -11.49 -21.59 -8.81
N LEU A 113 -11.94 -20.34 -8.54
CA LEU A 113 -13.31 -20.07 -8.10
C LEU A 113 -14.31 -19.92 -9.26
N GLY A 114 -13.85 -20.08 -10.51
CA GLY A 114 -14.71 -19.96 -11.69
C GLY A 114 -15.29 -18.56 -11.86
N ALA A 115 -16.57 -18.49 -12.24
CA ALA A 115 -17.28 -17.23 -12.43
C ALA A 115 -17.73 -16.58 -11.12
N GLU A 116 -17.67 -17.31 -10.01
CA GLU A 116 -18.05 -16.80 -8.70
C GLU A 116 -16.83 -16.14 -8.05
N ALA A 117 -16.94 -14.86 -7.78
CA ALA A 117 -15.90 -14.12 -7.08
C ALA A 117 -15.89 -14.51 -5.59
N PHE A 118 -14.69 -14.54 -5.01
CA PHE A 118 -14.53 -14.64 -3.55
C PHE A 118 -15.35 -13.53 -2.86
N PRO A 119 -16.08 -13.81 -1.76
CA PRO A 119 -17.03 -12.86 -1.16
C PRO A 119 -16.45 -11.47 -0.83
N GLY A 120 -15.19 -11.35 -0.45
CA GLY A 120 -14.53 -10.05 -0.21
C GLY A 120 -13.94 -9.40 -1.48
N HIS A 121 -13.92 -10.12 -2.58
CA HIS A 121 -13.19 -9.69 -3.78
C HIS A 121 -13.82 -8.48 -4.48
N LEU A 122 -15.13 -8.36 -4.49
CA LEU A 122 -15.82 -7.20 -5.05
C LEU A 122 -15.43 -5.90 -4.33
N ALA A 123 -15.22 -5.95 -3.01
CA ALA A 123 -14.75 -4.79 -2.26
C ALA A 123 -13.33 -4.39 -2.68
N ILE A 124 -12.45 -5.36 -2.92
CA ILE A 124 -11.09 -5.16 -3.42
C ILE A 124 -11.13 -4.54 -4.82
N ASN A 125 -11.88 -5.13 -5.74
CA ASN A 125 -12.03 -4.63 -7.11
C ASN A 125 -12.58 -3.20 -7.13
N ASN A 126 -13.63 -2.93 -6.37
CA ASN A 126 -14.21 -1.60 -6.27
C ASN A 126 -13.22 -0.58 -5.71
N GLN A 127 -12.40 -0.97 -4.75
CA GLN A 127 -11.38 -0.09 -4.18
C GLN A 127 -10.24 0.18 -5.16
N LEU A 128 -9.81 -0.81 -5.96
CA LEU A 128 -8.84 -0.62 -7.04
C LEU A 128 -9.37 0.31 -8.13
N LEU A 129 -10.60 0.08 -8.57
CA LEU A 129 -11.25 0.96 -9.55
C LEU A 129 -11.38 2.41 -9.05
N LYS A 130 -11.75 2.58 -7.78
CA LYS A 130 -11.81 3.90 -7.14
C LYS A 130 -10.44 4.56 -7.09
N PHE A 131 -9.40 3.82 -6.69
CA PHE A 131 -8.03 4.31 -6.64
C PHE A 131 -7.55 4.79 -8.03
N MET A 132 -7.78 4.00 -9.08
CA MET A 132 -7.43 4.37 -10.46
C MET A 132 -8.25 5.56 -10.94
N LYS A 133 -9.55 5.62 -10.63
CA LYS A 133 -10.41 6.76 -10.97
C LYS A 133 -9.94 8.06 -10.31
N GLU A 134 -9.34 8.00 -9.14
CA GLU A 134 -8.74 9.14 -8.44
C GLU A 134 -7.32 9.47 -8.98
N GLY A 135 -6.84 8.81 -10.04
CA GLY A 135 -5.57 9.09 -10.73
C GLY A 135 -4.40 8.19 -10.30
N GLY A 136 -4.62 7.20 -9.44
CA GLY A 136 -3.60 6.23 -9.04
C GLY A 136 -3.24 5.27 -10.18
N LYS A 137 -2.00 4.79 -10.17
CA LYS A 137 -1.50 3.84 -11.17
C LYS A 137 -1.40 2.45 -10.57
N VAL A 138 -1.87 1.44 -11.30
CA VAL A 138 -1.80 0.04 -10.88
C VAL A 138 -1.07 -0.78 -11.93
N TYR A 139 -0.03 -1.47 -11.49
CA TYR A 139 0.74 -2.39 -12.33
C TYR A 139 0.64 -3.82 -11.78
N ALA A 140 0.60 -4.80 -12.67
CA ALA A 140 0.57 -6.21 -12.31
C ALA A 140 1.69 -6.98 -13.02
N CYS A 141 2.40 -7.82 -12.27
CA CYS A 141 3.45 -8.67 -12.82
C CYS A 141 2.85 -9.74 -13.75
N ARG A 142 3.06 -9.61 -15.05
CA ARG A 142 2.60 -10.55 -16.08
C ARG A 142 3.09 -11.97 -15.85
N PHE A 143 4.35 -12.13 -15.47
CA PHE A 143 4.92 -13.44 -15.19
C PHE A 143 4.21 -14.14 -14.03
N ALA A 144 3.92 -13.43 -12.94
CA ALA A 144 3.21 -14.00 -11.81
C ALA A 144 1.78 -14.43 -12.21
N LEU A 145 1.11 -13.64 -13.03
CA LEU A 145 -0.22 -13.93 -13.53
C LEU A 145 -0.23 -15.25 -14.33
N GLN A 146 0.74 -15.43 -15.23
CA GLN A 146 0.84 -16.61 -16.07
C GLN A 146 1.43 -17.81 -15.35
N ALA A 147 2.58 -17.65 -14.69
CA ALA A 147 3.34 -18.77 -14.12
C ALA A 147 2.71 -19.33 -12.84
N LEU A 148 2.11 -18.48 -12.00
CA LEU A 148 1.49 -18.93 -10.74
C LEU A 148 0.03 -19.35 -10.93
N TYR A 149 -0.70 -18.67 -11.82
CA TYR A 149 -2.16 -18.81 -11.90
C TYR A 149 -2.67 -19.24 -13.27
N GLY A 150 -1.80 -19.43 -14.26
CA GLY A 150 -2.18 -19.85 -15.61
C GLY A 150 -3.15 -18.88 -16.31
N GLN A 151 -3.14 -17.61 -15.89
CA GLN A 151 -4.06 -16.60 -16.40
C GLN A 151 -3.39 -15.69 -17.42
N THR A 152 -4.20 -15.10 -18.30
CA THR A 152 -3.78 -14.07 -19.23
C THR A 152 -4.12 -12.68 -18.68
N GLU A 153 -3.64 -11.65 -19.35
CA GLU A 153 -3.93 -10.25 -19.02
C GLU A 153 -5.43 -9.92 -19.04
N ALA A 154 -6.20 -10.67 -19.84
CA ALA A 154 -7.65 -10.52 -19.91
C ALA A 154 -8.37 -10.84 -18.57
N ALA A 155 -7.69 -11.52 -17.64
CA ALA A 155 -8.24 -11.78 -16.31
C ALA A 155 -8.18 -10.55 -15.39
N LEU A 156 -7.38 -9.53 -15.74
CA LEU A 156 -7.26 -8.32 -14.92
C LEU A 156 -8.47 -7.39 -15.11
N ILE A 157 -8.80 -6.64 -14.07
CA ILE A 157 -9.75 -5.53 -14.19
C ILE A 157 -9.18 -4.44 -15.09
N GLU A 158 -10.08 -3.78 -15.81
CA GLU A 158 -9.73 -2.69 -16.71
C GLU A 158 -8.97 -1.57 -16.00
N GLY A 159 -7.94 -1.04 -16.65
CA GLY A 159 -7.10 0.03 -16.12
C GLY A 159 -5.84 -0.46 -15.39
N ILE A 160 -5.71 -1.75 -15.08
CA ILE A 160 -4.46 -2.32 -14.57
C ILE A 160 -3.51 -2.57 -15.73
N HIS A 161 -2.26 -2.10 -15.59
CA HIS A 161 -1.22 -2.26 -16.60
C HIS A 161 -0.37 -3.49 -16.31
N PRO A 162 -0.44 -4.55 -17.15
CA PRO A 162 0.46 -5.69 -17.03
C PRO A 162 1.87 -5.30 -17.46
N ILE A 163 2.85 -5.66 -16.63
CA ILE A 163 4.28 -5.40 -16.89
C ILE A 163 5.11 -6.69 -16.81
N ASN A 164 6.23 -6.72 -17.50
CA ASN A 164 7.13 -7.86 -17.45
C ASN A 164 7.98 -7.83 -16.15
N PRO A 165 8.65 -8.95 -15.78
CA PRO A 165 9.45 -9.02 -14.55
C PRO A 165 10.60 -8.01 -14.48
N LEU A 166 11.18 -7.62 -15.61
CA LEU A 166 12.25 -6.62 -15.66
C LEU A 166 11.71 -5.24 -15.31
N ASP A 167 10.55 -4.88 -15.86
CA ASP A 167 9.88 -3.62 -15.53
C ASP A 167 9.45 -3.55 -14.06
N VAL A 168 9.14 -4.70 -13.43
CA VAL A 168 8.86 -4.76 -11.99
C VAL A 168 10.04 -4.24 -11.18
N LEU A 169 11.24 -4.68 -11.49
CA LEU A 169 12.45 -4.21 -10.81
C LEU A 169 12.69 -2.71 -11.09
N ASP A 170 12.54 -2.28 -12.34
CA ASP A 170 12.73 -0.89 -12.71
C ASP A 170 11.71 0.03 -12.02
N LEU A 171 10.47 -0.40 -11.91
CA LEU A 171 9.44 0.31 -11.15
C LEU A 171 9.84 0.48 -9.68
N MET A 172 10.34 -0.56 -9.03
CA MET A 172 10.85 -0.48 -7.66
C MET A 172 12.05 0.46 -7.56
N LEU A 173 12.96 0.41 -8.52
CA LEU A 173 14.14 1.28 -8.58
C LEU A 173 13.78 2.75 -8.80
N MET A 174 12.75 3.05 -9.59
CA MET A 174 12.24 4.41 -9.75
C MET A 174 11.72 5.02 -8.44
N HIS A 175 11.30 4.18 -7.51
CA HIS A 175 10.78 4.59 -6.21
C HIS A 175 11.81 4.45 -5.06
N ARG A 176 13.11 4.24 -5.36
CA ARG A 176 14.14 4.01 -4.32
C ARG A 176 14.53 5.25 -3.52
N LYS A 177 14.32 6.44 -4.06
CA LYS A 177 14.69 7.71 -3.43
C LYS A 177 13.49 8.64 -3.33
N GLY A 178 13.30 9.23 -2.15
CA GLY A 178 12.23 10.21 -1.92
C GLY A 178 10.83 9.64 -2.10
N SER A 179 10.67 8.34 -1.87
CA SER A 179 9.38 7.66 -1.98
C SER A 179 8.99 7.04 -0.66
N PHE A 180 7.71 7.09 -0.37
CA PHE A 180 7.12 6.33 0.72
C PHE A 180 6.77 4.92 0.22
N ASN A 181 7.28 3.87 0.87
CA ASN A 181 7.08 2.49 0.44
C ASN A 181 6.32 1.69 1.50
N ILE A 182 5.27 1.01 1.07
CA ILE A 182 4.53 0.03 1.86
C ILE A 182 4.62 -1.31 1.15
N ASN A 183 5.06 -2.34 1.86
CA ASN A 183 5.07 -3.72 1.37
C ASN A 183 4.11 -4.55 2.21
N THR A 184 3.29 -5.36 1.55
CA THR A 184 2.36 -6.27 2.19
C THR A 184 2.77 -7.71 1.89
N TRP A 185 2.88 -8.51 2.93
CA TRP A 185 3.23 -9.93 2.83
C TRP A 185 2.17 -10.76 3.53
N THR A 186 1.84 -11.91 2.95
CA THR A 186 1.11 -12.97 3.64
C THR A 186 2.13 -14.02 4.09
N LEU A 187 2.07 -14.42 5.34
CA LEU A 187 2.87 -15.52 5.90
C LEU A 187 2.22 -16.85 5.60
#